data_01a35c91d05f892563e7b8d4007d3694
#
_entry.id   01a35c91d05f892563e7b8d4007d3694
#
_cell.length_a   1.000
_cell.length_b   1.000
_cell.length_c   1.000
_cell.angle_alpha   90.00
_cell.angle_beta   90.00
_cell.angle_gamma   90.00
#
_symmetry.space_group_name_H-M   'P 1'
#
loop_
_entity.id
_entity.type
_entity.pdbx_description
1 polymer ?
#
loop_
_entity_poly.entity_id
_entity_poly.type
_entity_poly.pdbx_seq_one_letter_code
_entity_poly.pdbx_strand_id
1 'polypeptide(L)'
;MKYTIYTDGACSGNPGPGGWGAVIIDEKNKQINISGKENLTTNNRMELTAPIRALGKIKKDSKIIIFTDSTYLKNGITLWIKNWEKNGWKSANKKPVKNKDLWLELNKITKQRDITWKWVKAHAGNIHNEQADKLATEAINN
;
A
#
# COMPACT_ATOMS: atom_id res chain seq x y z
N MET A 1 -2.56 -19.54 -7.67
CA MET A 1 -2.34 -19.34 -6.26
C MET A 1 -3.16 -18.18 -5.73
N LYS A 2 -3.55 -18.22 -4.47
CA LYS A 2 -4.34 -17.16 -3.84
C LYS A 2 -3.55 -16.55 -2.68
N TYR A 3 -3.58 -15.23 -2.58
CA TYR A 3 -2.93 -14.51 -1.49
C TYR A 3 -3.87 -13.52 -0.85
N THR A 4 -3.76 -13.38 0.46
CA THR A 4 -4.40 -12.31 1.22
C THR A 4 -3.29 -11.45 1.79
N ILE A 5 -3.37 -10.15 1.56
CA ILE A 5 -2.32 -9.20 1.96
C ILE A 5 -2.93 -8.11 2.82
N TYR A 6 -2.24 -7.79 3.93
CA TYR A 6 -2.58 -6.66 4.80
C TYR A 6 -1.42 -5.69 4.76
N THR A 7 -1.70 -4.42 4.50
CA THR A 7 -0.66 -3.40 4.34
C THR A 7 -0.91 -2.23 5.28
N ASP A 8 0.18 -1.57 5.70
CA ASP A 8 0.09 -0.35 6.47
C ASP A 8 1.34 0.49 6.29
N GLY A 9 1.22 1.78 6.60
CA GLY A 9 2.32 2.72 6.56
C GLY A 9 2.26 3.65 7.77
N ALA A 10 3.41 4.10 8.21
CA ALA A 10 3.53 4.99 9.35
C ALA A 10 4.64 6.01 9.12
N CYS A 11 4.55 7.16 9.77
CA CYS A 11 5.58 8.18 9.68
C CYS A 11 5.70 8.92 11.00
N SER A 12 6.94 9.12 11.44
CA SER A 12 7.24 9.88 12.66
C SER A 12 7.57 11.32 12.26
N GLY A 13 6.57 12.23 12.45
CA GLY A 13 6.64 13.55 11.83
C GLY A 13 6.31 13.46 10.34
N ASN A 14 5.57 14.35 9.79
CA ASN A 14 5.05 14.24 8.44
C ASN A 14 5.37 15.50 7.63
N PRO A 15 6.58 15.61 7.00
CA PRO A 15 7.54 14.54 6.71
C PRO A 15 8.47 14.18 7.85
N GLY A 16 9.10 13.01 7.72
CA GLY A 16 10.06 12.49 8.69
C GLY A 16 10.39 11.03 8.40
N PRO A 17 11.05 10.34 9.34
CA PRO A 17 11.30 8.91 9.17
C PRO A 17 9.99 8.14 9.10
N GLY A 18 9.87 7.22 8.17
CA GLY A 18 8.68 6.42 8.00
C GLY A 18 8.99 4.96 7.80
N GLY A 19 7.95 4.13 7.98
CA GLY A 19 8.04 2.71 7.76
C GLY A 19 6.79 2.19 7.08
N TRP A 20 6.94 1.06 6.41
CA TRP A 20 5.83 0.34 5.80
C TRP A 20 5.90 -1.12 6.21
N GLY A 21 4.76 -1.77 6.23
CA GLY A 21 4.67 -3.19 6.57
C GLY A 21 3.60 -3.89 5.76
N ALA A 22 3.83 -5.16 5.50
CA ALA A 22 2.87 -6.01 4.82
C ALA A 22 2.91 -7.41 5.37
N VAL A 23 1.74 -8.00 5.56
CA VAL A 23 1.55 -9.39 5.95
C VAL A 23 0.96 -10.11 4.74
N ILE A 24 1.68 -11.11 4.22
CA ILE A 24 1.27 -11.86 3.03
C ILE A 24 0.94 -13.28 3.47
N ILE A 25 -0.28 -13.72 3.21
CA ILE A 25 -0.77 -15.04 3.62
C ILE A 25 -1.18 -15.81 2.36
N ASP A 26 -0.61 -16.99 2.15
CA ASP A 26 -0.97 -17.83 1.01
C ASP A 26 -2.19 -18.72 1.33
N GLU A 27 -2.65 -19.48 0.36
CA GLU A 27 -3.83 -20.35 0.50
C GLU A 27 -3.64 -21.50 1.47
N LYS A 28 -2.40 -21.77 1.88
CA LYS A 28 -2.06 -22.78 2.89
C LYS A 28 -1.86 -22.16 4.28
N ASN A 29 -2.23 -20.89 4.44
CA ASN A 29 -2.05 -20.11 5.66
C ASN A 29 -0.59 -19.86 6.05
N LYS A 30 0.33 -20.03 5.12
CA LYS A 30 1.72 -19.67 5.35
C LYS A 30 1.84 -18.15 5.30
N GLN A 31 2.43 -17.56 6.33
CA GLN A 31 2.53 -16.12 6.49
C GLN A 31 3.95 -15.63 6.27
N ILE A 32 4.09 -14.60 5.47
CA ILE A 32 5.34 -13.90 5.24
C ILE A 32 5.13 -12.44 5.63
N ASN A 33 6.01 -11.91 6.48
CA ASN A 33 5.98 -10.51 6.91
C ASN A 33 7.15 -9.78 6.28
N ILE A 34 6.86 -8.64 5.66
CA ILE A 34 7.90 -7.77 5.10
C ILE A 34 7.70 -6.35 5.60
N SER A 35 8.81 -5.62 5.70
CA SER A 35 8.78 -4.23 6.15
C SER A 35 9.98 -3.47 5.61
N GLY A 36 9.93 -2.16 5.69
CA GLY A 36 11.03 -1.32 5.28
C GLY A 36 10.93 0.08 5.87
N LYS A 37 12.03 0.82 5.77
CA LYS A 37 12.16 2.16 6.33
C LYS A 37 12.60 3.15 5.28
N GLU A 38 12.11 4.37 5.40
CA GLU A 38 12.59 5.52 4.63
C GLU A 38 12.97 6.63 5.63
N ASN A 39 14.13 7.26 5.43
CA ASN A 39 14.61 8.27 6.37
C ASN A 39 13.83 9.57 6.31
N LEU A 40 13.32 9.93 5.13
CA LEU A 40 12.50 11.12 4.95
C LEU A 40 11.37 10.83 4.00
N THR A 41 10.16 10.75 4.53
CA THR A 41 8.98 10.39 3.76
C THR A 41 7.73 10.96 4.42
N THR A 42 6.55 10.50 3.98
CA THR A 42 5.26 10.87 4.56
C THR A 42 4.44 9.63 4.82
N ASN A 43 3.42 9.75 5.65
CA ASN A 43 2.49 8.66 5.92
C ASN A 43 1.86 8.13 4.61
N ASN A 44 1.40 9.05 3.75
CA ASN A 44 0.77 8.65 2.49
C ASN A 44 1.72 7.88 1.58
N ARG A 45 3.00 8.29 1.50
CA ARG A 45 3.97 7.57 0.70
C ARG A 45 4.20 6.15 1.23
N MET A 46 4.22 5.98 2.55
CA MET A 46 4.40 4.66 3.14
C MET A 46 3.18 3.76 2.91
N GLU A 47 1.99 4.34 2.94
CA GLU A 47 0.75 3.61 2.62
C GLU A 47 0.74 3.09 1.18
N LEU A 48 1.34 3.83 0.24
CA LEU A 48 1.46 3.38 -1.15
C LEU A 48 2.59 2.38 -1.33
N THR A 49 3.69 2.56 -0.61
CA THR A 49 4.87 1.70 -0.74
C THR A 49 4.58 0.26 -0.29
N ALA A 50 3.80 0.09 0.77
CA ALA A 50 3.51 -1.24 1.31
C ALA A 50 2.88 -2.19 0.28
N PRO A 51 1.77 -1.83 -0.40
CA PRO A 51 1.21 -2.73 -1.41
C PRO A 51 2.12 -2.92 -2.62
N ILE A 52 2.87 -1.89 -3.03
CA ILE A 52 3.81 -2.02 -4.14
C ILE A 52 4.86 -3.09 -3.82
N ARG A 53 5.44 -3.02 -2.63
CA ARG A 53 6.48 -3.99 -2.22
C ARG A 53 5.90 -5.38 -2.02
N ALA A 54 4.70 -5.49 -1.44
CA ALA A 54 4.03 -6.77 -1.25
C ALA A 54 3.76 -7.46 -2.59
N LEU A 55 3.21 -6.72 -3.56
CA LEU A 55 2.92 -7.27 -4.88
C LEU A 55 4.17 -7.70 -5.62
N GLY A 56 5.30 -7.04 -5.37
CA GLY A 56 6.58 -7.42 -5.95
C GLY A 56 7.12 -8.77 -5.46
N LYS A 57 6.57 -9.31 -4.38
CA LYS A 57 7.00 -10.59 -3.80
C LYS A 57 6.20 -11.79 -4.30
N ILE A 58 5.11 -11.57 -5.03
CA ILE A 58 4.21 -12.65 -5.43
C ILE A 58 4.07 -12.73 -6.94
N LYS A 59 3.66 -13.89 -7.44
CA LYS A 59 3.52 -14.14 -8.88
C LYS A 59 2.37 -13.34 -9.49
N LYS A 60 2.56 -12.91 -10.74
CA LYS A 60 1.60 -12.09 -11.48
C LYS A 60 0.23 -12.73 -11.65
N ASP A 61 0.18 -14.02 -11.86
CA ASP A 61 -1.06 -14.76 -12.17
C ASP A 61 -1.85 -15.18 -10.94
N SER A 62 -1.46 -14.71 -9.77
CA SER A 62 -2.16 -15.04 -8.52
C SER A 62 -3.45 -14.24 -8.36
N LYS A 63 -4.41 -14.81 -7.66
CA LYS A 63 -5.57 -14.07 -7.16
C LYS A 63 -5.23 -13.43 -5.83
N ILE A 64 -5.50 -12.14 -5.70
CA ILE A 64 -5.02 -11.36 -4.57
C ILE A 64 -6.15 -10.57 -3.96
N ILE A 65 -6.25 -10.60 -2.62
CA ILE A 65 -7.10 -9.71 -1.86
C ILE A 65 -6.18 -8.85 -1.01
N ILE A 66 -6.28 -7.53 -1.12
CA ILE A 66 -5.49 -6.61 -0.32
C ILE A 66 -6.39 -5.84 0.63
N PHE A 67 -6.08 -5.93 1.92
CA PHE A 67 -6.75 -5.16 2.97
C PHE A 67 -5.89 -3.96 3.35
N THR A 68 -6.51 -2.79 3.43
CA THR A 68 -5.84 -1.57 3.87
C THR A 68 -6.81 -0.73 4.70
N ASP A 69 -6.28 0.05 5.64
CA ASP A 69 -7.06 1.04 6.37
C ASP A 69 -6.85 2.45 5.83
N SER A 70 -6.02 2.60 4.79
CA SER A 70 -5.70 3.89 4.21
C SER A 70 -6.81 4.42 3.31
N THR A 71 -7.46 5.48 3.74
CA THR A 71 -8.46 6.19 2.93
C THR A 71 -7.81 6.80 1.69
N TYR A 72 -6.59 7.31 1.82
CA TYR A 72 -5.84 7.89 0.71
C TYR A 72 -5.62 6.86 -0.41
N LEU A 73 -5.15 5.67 -0.04
CA LEU A 73 -4.93 4.58 -1.00
C LEU A 73 -6.24 4.14 -1.65
N LYS A 74 -7.28 3.97 -0.85
CA LYS A 74 -8.61 3.58 -1.33
C LYS A 74 -9.15 4.58 -2.35
N ASN A 75 -9.12 5.87 -2.01
CA ASN A 75 -9.65 6.91 -2.88
C ASN A 75 -8.86 7.03 -4.19
N GLY A 76 -7.55 6.87 -4.12
CA GLY A 76 -6.72 6.90 -5.32
C GLY A 76 -7.07 5.78 -6.29
N ILE A 77 -7.20 4.57 -5.78
CA ILE A 77 -7.50 3.40 -6.60
C ILE A 77 -8.92 3.44 -7.16
N THR A 78 -9.89 3.85 -6.36
CA THR A 78 -11.30 3.80 -6.78
C THR A 78 -11.77 5.03 -7.54
N LEU A 79 -11.16 6.20 -7.29
CA LEU A 79 -11.67 7.47 -7.81
C LEU A 79 -10.65 8.22 -8.65
N TRP A 80 -9.40 8.37 -8.17
CA TRP A 80 -8.48 9.35 -8.75
C TRP A 80 -7.68 8.84 -9.95
N ILE A 81 -7.24 7.58 -9.94
CA ILE A 81 -6.37 7.03 -11.00
C ILE A 81 -7.04 7.13 -12.38
N LYS A 82 -8.32 6.84 -12.48
CA LYS A 82 -9.05 6.89 -13.75
C LYS A 82 -9.01 8.28 -14.36
N ASN A 83 -9.18 9.32 -13.54
CA ASN A 83 -9.11 10.69 -14.00
C ASN A 83 -7.68 11.08 -14.36
N TRP A 84 -6.71 10.69 -13.57
CA TRP A 84 -5.30 10.98 -13.84
C TRP A 84 -4.82 10.35 -15.14
N GLU A 85 -5.24 9.13 -15.44
CA GLU A 85 -4.89 8.48 -16.71
C GLU A 85 -5.43 9.26 -17.90
N LYS A 86 -6.59 9.89 -17.76
CA LYS A 86 -7.20 10.68 -18.83
C LYS A 86 -6.58 12.06 -19.00
N ASN A 87 -6.08 12.66 -17.92
CA ASN A 87 -5.61 14.04 -17.94
C ASN A 87 -4.08 14.19 -17.90
N GLY A 88 -3.34 13.07 -18.05
CA GLY A 88 -1.88 13.11 -18.07
C GLY A 88 -1.26 13.23 -16.68
N TRP A 89 -1.95 12.73 -15.65
CA TRP A 89 -1.45 12.69 -14.27
C TRP A 89 -1.22 14.08 -13.68
N LYS A 90 -2.15 14.97 -13.93
CA LYS A 90 -2.12 16.35 -13.41
C LYS A 90 -3.24 16.58 -12.40
N SER A 91 -2.94 17.38 -11.39
CA SER A 91 -3.93 17.83 -10.41
C SER A 91 -4.85 18.89 -11.02
N ALA A 92 -5.85 19.33 -10.26
CA ALA A 92 -6.77 20.39 -10.70
C ALA A 92 -6.03 21.68 -11.09
N ASN A 93 -4.86 21.94 -10.51
CA ASN A 93 -4.06 23.15 -10.80
C ASN A 93 -3.06 22.92 -11.95
N LYS A 94 -3.24 21.86 -12.74
CA LYS A 94 -2.37 21.47 -13.86
C LYS A 94 -0.92 21.20 -13.46
N LYS A 95 -0.67 20.95 -12.16
CA LYS A 95 0.62 20.51 -11.63
C LYS A 95 0.67 19.00 -11.58
N PRO A 96 1.87 18.37 -11.56
CA PRO A 96 1.96 16.91 -11.38
C PRO A 96 1.23 16.46 -10.12
N VAL A 97 0.58 15.31 -10.17
CA VAL A 97 -0.12 14.73 -9.00
C VAL A 97 0.89 14.50 -7.89
N LYS A 98 0.47 14.79 -6.65
CA LYS A 98 1.30 14.51 -5.48
C LYS A 98 1.56 13.00 -5.38
N ASN A 99 2.80 12.63 -5.10
CA ASN A 99 3.24 11.22 -5.05
C ASN A 99 3.07 10.49 -6.38
N LYS A 100 3.16 11.23 -7.49
CA LYS A 100 2.98 10.68 -8.83
C LYS A 100 3.86 9.46 -9.09
N ASP A 101 5.11 9.50 -8.63
CA ASP A 101 6.06 8.38 -8.79
C ASP A 101 5.50 7.07 -8.23
N LEU A 102 4.96 7.11 -7.03
CA LEU A 102 4.40 5.93 -6.37
C LEU A 102 3.07 5.50 -6.99
N TRP A 103 2.21 6.48 -7.35
CA TRP A 103 0.95 6.17 -8.01
C TRP A 103 1.16 5.51 -9.36
N LEU A 104 2.15 5.97 -10.14
CA LEU A 104 2.49 5.35 -11.42
C LEU A 104 3.01 3.93 -11.22
N GLU A 105 3.86 3.72 -10.24
CA GLU A 105 4.40 2.40 -9.93
C GLU A 105 3.31 1.44 -9.46
N LEU A 106 2.41 1.90 -8.58
CA LEU A 106 1.28 1.10 -8.12
C LEU A 106 0.35 0.74 -9.27
N ASN A 107 0.01 1.70 -10.12
CA ASN A 107 -0.84 1.47 -11.28
C ASN A 107 -0.23 0.44 -12.23
N LYS A 108 1.06 0.54 -12.46
CA LYS A 108 1.78 -0.40 -13.32
C LYS A 108 1.80 -1.81 -12.74
N ILE A 109 2.10 -1.95 -11.45
CA ILE A 109 2.21 -3.27 -10.83
C ILE A 109 0.85 -3.95 -10.64
N THR A 110 -0.24 -3.18 -10.57
CA THR A 110 -1.59 -3.73 -10.44
C THR A 110 -2.22 -4.12 -11.77
N LYS A 111 -1.74 -3.56 -12.87
CA LYS A 111 -2.27 -3.91 -14.20
C LYS A 111 -2.00 -5.39 -14.49
N GLN A 112 -2.98 -6.06 -15.11
CA GLN A 112 -2.92 -7.47 -15.48
C GLN A 112 -2.84 -8.42 -14.28
N ARG A 113 -3.15 -7.92 -13.07
CA ARG A 113 -3.26 -8.75 -11.88
C ARG A 113 -4.70 -8.80 -11.42
N ASP A 114 -5.11 -9.93 -10.87
CA ASP A 114 -6.45 -10.12 -10.31
C ASP A 114 -6.43 -9.69 -8.84
N ILE A 115 -6.73 -8.41 -8.59
CA ILE A 115 -6.67 -7.83 -7.25
C ILE A 115 -8.04 -7.33 -6.83
N THR A 116 -8.49 -7.77 -5.67
CA THR A 116 -9.65 -7.22 -4.99
C THR A 116 -9.17 -6.40 -3.80
N TRP A 117 -9.50 -5.11 -3.80
CA TRP A 117 -9.16 -4.22 -2.71
C TRP A 117 -10.29 -4.20 -1.69
N LYS A 118 -9.93 -4.38 -0.42
CA LYS A 118 -10.89 -4.28 0.68
C LYS A 118 -10.38 -3.29 1.70
N TRP A 119 -11.28 -2.44 2.15
CA TRP A 119 -10.95 -1.44 3.16
C TRP A 119 -11.38 -1.97 4.52
N VAL A 120 -10.49 -1.82 5.52
CA VAL A 120 -10.77 -2.16 6.91
C VAL A 120 -10.64 -0.91 7.77
N LYS A 121 -11.39 -0.86 8.85
CA LYS A 121 -11.31 0.24 9.79
C LYS A 121 -10.05 0.11 10.64
N ALA A 122 -9.30 1.19 10.78
CA ALA A 122 -8.08 1.21 11.58
C ALA A 122 -8.40 0.82 13.03
N HIS A 123 -7.54 -0.01 13.62
CA HIS A 123 -7.62 -0.41 15.03
C HIS A 123 -8.97 -1.04 15.41
N ALA A 124 -9.60 -1.74 14.48
CA ALA A 124 -10.89 -2.41 14.72
C ALA A 124 -10.75 -3.86 15.20
N GLY A 125 -9.59 -4.24 15.73
CA GLY A 125 -9.36 -5.59 16.26
C GLY A 125 -8.96 -6.62 15.23
N ASN A 126 -8.65 -6.22 14.00
CA ASN A 126 -8.19 -7.15 12.98
C ASN A 126 -6.71 -7.49 13.24
N ILE A 127 -6.44 -8.76 13.58
CA ILE A 127 -5.11 -9.22 13.98
C ILE A 127 -4.05 -8.92 12.91
N HIS A 128 -4.34 -9.22 11.66
CA HIS A 128 -3.36 -9.04 10.57
C HIS A 128 -3.15 -7.58 10.21
N ASN A 129 -4.21 -6.77 10.32
CA ASN A 129 -4.08 -5.32 10.14
C ASN A 129 -3.19 -4.72 11.23
N GLU A 130 -3.35 -5.18 12.48
CA GLU A 130 -2.52 -4.75 13.59
C GLU A 130 -1.07 -5.22 13.44
N GLN A 131 -0.85 -6.41 12.89
CA GLN A 131 0.49 -6.88 12.58
C GLN A 131 1.18 -6.02 11.53
N ALA A 132 0.46 -5.61 10.48
CA ALA A 132 1.01 -4.73 9.47
C ALA A 132 1.35 -3.36 10.05
N ASP A 133 0.48 -2.82 10.91
CA ASP A 133 0.74 -1.57 11.62
C ASP A 133 2.00 -1.67 12.49
N LYS A 134 2.14 -2.75 13.23
CA LYS A 134 3.30 -2.98 14.08
C LYS A 134 4.59 -3.08 13.25
N LEU A 135 4.55 -3.80 12.13
CA LEU A 135 5.70 -3.88 11.22
C LEU A 135 6.12 -2.49 10.73
N ALA A 136 5.15 -1.67 10.35
CA ALA A 136 5.42 -0.32 9.87
C ALA A 136 6.03 0.57 10.95
N THR A 137 5.46 0.55 12.16
CA THR A 137 5.95 1.38 13.26
C THR A 137 7.31 0.92 13.79
N GLU A 138 7.54 -0.38 13.89
CA GLU A 138 8.84 -0.91 14.31
C GLU A 138 9.93 -0.64 13.27
N ALA A 139 9.60 -0.63 11.99
CA ALA A 139 10.56 -0.34 10.94
C ALA A 139 11.17 1.05 11.08
N ILE A 140 10.41 2.02 11.60
CA ILE A 140 10.90 3.40 11.81
C ILE A 140 12.10 3.42 12.78
N ASN A 141 12.10 2.54 13.75
CA ASN A 141 13.09 2.52 14.83
C ASN A 141 14.30 1.61 14.56
N ASN A 142 14.31 0.97 13.40
CA ASN A 142 15.41 0.06 13.05
C ASN A 142 16.57 0.73 12.35
#